data_c487684dabe345107a220553de1da180
#
_entry.id   c487684dabe345107a220553de1da180
#
_cell.length_a   1.000
_cell.length_b   1.000
_cell.length_c   1.000
_cell.angle_alpha   90.00
_cell.angle_beta   90.00
_cell.angle_gamma   90.00
#
_symmetry.space_group_name_H-M   'P 1'
#
loop_
_entity.id
_entity.type
_entity.pdbx_description
1 polymer ?
#
loop_
_entity_poly.entity_id
_entity_poly.type
_entity_poly.pdbx_seq_one_letter_code
_entity_poly.pdbx_strand_id
1 'polypeptide(L)'
;MKKLLALLVALSCAGCQGAPSHPNSIVGTWFVDDVAAPFRYHMYVFNGDGTMQQANPDAGDATTSDSDGKGIWVADGDRIKGKWMEILADRTTHKFAGTMELSFEMKVDHDGFAGTSAPRYFDIAGKETGSEKPTPLTGKRLTLP
;
A
#
# COMPACT_ATOMS: atom_id res chain seq x y z
N MET A 1 -68.56 -14.66 8.22
CA MET A 1 -67.52 -14.03 9.06
C MET A 1 -66.14 -14.48 8.61
N LYS A 2 -65.45 -13.67 7.80
CA LYS A 2 -64.12 -14.00 7.27
C LYS A 2 -63.10 -13.32 8.17
N LYS A 3 -62.23 -14.09 8.83
CA LYS A 3 -61.10 -13.57 9.67
C LYS A 3 -59.94 -13.31 8.76
N LEU A 4 -59.53 -12.04 8.63
CA LEU A 4 -58.33 -11.59 7.96
C LEU A 4 -57.13 -11.81 8.91
N LEU A 5 -56.16 -12.65 8.51
CA LEU A 5 -54.95 -12.88 9.26
C LEU A 5 -53.88 -11.92 8.67
N ALA A 6 -53.50 -10.92 9.44
CA ALA A 6 -52.43 -9.99 9.05
C ALA A 6 -51.08 -10.63 9.37
N LEU A 7 -50.26 -10.88 8.34
CA LEU A 7 -48.90 -11.38 8.45
C LEU A 7 -47.95 -10.19 8.62
N LEU A 8 -47.42 -10.00 9.82
CA LEU A 8 -46.34 -9.02 10.09
C LEU A 8 -45.02 -9.61 9.63
N VAL A 9 -44.48 -9.06 8.56
CA VAL A 9 -43.10 -9.36 8.12
C VAL A 9 -42.16 -8.42 8.89
N ALA A 10 -41.41 -8.95 9.85
CA ALA A 10 -40.35 -8.24 10.52
C ALA A 10 -39.10 -8.21 9.63
N LEU A 11 -38.79 -7.05 9.05
CA LEU A 11 -37.52 -6.80 8.35
C LEU A 11 -36.42 -6.65 9.43
N SER A 12 -35.65 -7.72 9.65
CA SER A 12 -34.43 -7.64 10.45
C SER A 12 -33.33 -6.99 9.58
N CYS A 13 -33.01 -5.72 9.85
CA CYS A 13 -31.79 -5.09 9.37
C CYS A 13 -30.60 -5.82 9.99
N ALA A 14 -29.94 -6.68 9.21
CA ALA A 14 -28.61 -7.19 9.56
C ALA A 14 -27.66 -5.99 9.59
N GLY A 15 -27.32 -5.53 10.80
CA GLY A 15 -26.33 -4.49 11.00
C GLY A 15 -25.02 -4.93 10.35
N CYS A 16 -24.41 -4.06 9.56
CA CYS A 16 -23.04 -4.22 9.11
C CYS A 16 -22.14 -4.29 10.35
N GLN A 17 -21.87 -5.49 10.84
CA GLN A 17 -20.81 -5.71 11.81
C GLN A 17 -19.51 -5.49 11.05
N GLY A 18 -18.81 -4.40 11.37
CA GLY A 18 -17.44 -4.18 10.90
C GLY A 18 -16.62 -5.45 11.16
N ALA A 19 -15.88 -5.91 10.16
CA ALA A 19 -15.01 -7.05 10.33
C ALA A 19 -14.12 -6.84 11.56
N PRO A 20 -13.94 -7.86 12.43
CA PRO A 20 -13.05 -7.72 13.59
C PRO A 20 -11.66 -7.31 13.10
N SER A 21 -11.18 -6.15 13.56
CA SER A 21 -9.81 -5.74 13.31
C SER A 21 -8.90 -6.71 14.04
N HIS A 22 -8.20 -7.59 13.31
CA HIS A 22 -7.13 -8.38 13.89
C HIS A 22 -6.08 -7.42 14.45
N PRO A 23 -5.57 -7.62 15.68
CA PRO A 23 -4.58 -6.73 16.29
C PRO A 23 -3.30 -6.57 15.45
N ASN A 24 -3.02 -7.50 14.56
CA ASN A 24 -1.89 -7.47 13.61
C ASN A 24 -2.32 -7.17 12.17
N SER A 25 -3.44 -6.48 11.96
CA SER A 25 -3.87 -6.09 10.62
C SER A 25 -2.96 -5.00 10.06
N ILE A 26 -2.49 -5.17 8.82
CA ILE A 26 -1.75 -4.12 8.10
C ILE A 26 -2.64 -2.95 7.67
N VAL A 27 -3.97 -3.15 7.59
CA VAL A 27 -4.92 -2.12 7.14
C VAL A 27 -4.79 -0.85 7.95
N GLY A 28 -4.62 0.28 7.28
CA GLY A 28 -4.43 1.58 7.89
C GLY A 28 -3.32 2.40 7.25
N THR A 29 -2.94 3.49 7.91
CA THR A 29 -1.91 4.43 7.46
C THR A 29 -0.64 4.26 8.29
N TRP A 30 0.50 4.31 7.62
CA TRP A 30 1.80 4.02 8.19
C TRP A 30 2.84 5.08 7.79
N PHE A 31 3.65 5.51 8.75
CA PHE A 31 4.89 6.22 8.49
C PHE A 31 6.00 5.18 8.29
N VAL A 32 6.66 5.23 7.14
CA VAL A 32 7.57 4.20 6.66
C VAL A 32 8.98 4.77 6.53
N ASP A 33 9.96 3.98 6.96
CA ASP A 33 11.38 4.25 6.83
C ASP A 33 12.00 3.20 5.90
N ASP A 34 12.36 3.62 4.67
CA ASP A 34 13.12 2.84 3.69
C ASP A 34 14.51 3.44 3.57
N VAL A 35 15.47 2.84 4.26
CA VAL A 35 16.82 3.41 4.42
C VAL A 35 17.63 3.49 3.12
N ALA A 36 17.23 2.74 2.09
CA ALA A 36 17.91 2.71 0.80
C ALA A 36 17.23 3.57 -0.27
N ALA A 37 15.99 4.04 -0.02
CA ALA A 37 15.31 4.89 -0.98
C ALA A 37 16.01 6.26 -1.13
N PRO A 38 16.03 6.84 -2.33
CA PRO A 38 16.57 8.19 -2.57
C PRO A 38 15.94 9.26 -1.65
N PHE A 39 14.63 9.17 -1.38
CA PHE A 39 13.96 9.88 -0.32
C PHE A 39 13.48 8.87 0.73
N ARG A 40 14.08 8.89 1.91
CA ARG A 40 14.00 7.85 2.93
C ARG A 40 12.60 7.61 3.51
N TYR A 41 11.76 8.65 3.65
CA TYR A 41 10.52 8.58 4.40
C TYR A 41 9.30 8.59 3.49
N HIS A 42 8.37 7.66 3.75
CA HIS A 42 7.16 7.47 2.96
C HIS A 42 5.93 7.38 3.85
N MET A 43 4.77 7.60 3.26
CA MET A 43 3.48 7.24 3.83
C MET A 43 2.91 6.06 3.03
N TYR A 44 2.53 4.98 3.74
CA TYR A 44 1.79 3.88 3.12
C TYR A 44 0.37 3.85 3.65
N VAL A 45 -0.58 3.57 2.77
CA VAL A 45 -1.98 3.31 3.13
C VAL A 45 -2.34 1.93 2.58
N PHE A 46 -2.70 1.01 3.48
CA PHE A 46 -3.18 -0.32 3.12
C PHE A 46 -4.69 -0.38 3.29
N ASN A 47 -5.42 -0.64 2.20
CA ASN A 47 -6.88 -0.76 2.18
C ASN A 47 -7.32 -2.19 2.41
N GLY A 48 -8.50 -2.39 3.00
CA GLY A 48 -9.03 -3.73 3.31
C GLY A 48 -9.41 -4.57 2.09
N ASP A 49 -9.41 -4.00 0.90
CA ASP A 49 -9.67 -4.67 -0.38
C ASP A 49 -8.40 -5.23 -1.06
N GLY A 50 -7.23 -5.11 -0.43
CA GLY A 50 -5.96 -5.56 -0.99
C GLY A 50 -5.27 -4.53 -1.89
N THR A 51 -5.80 -3.32 -2.02
CA THR A 51 -5.11 -2.21 -2.67
C THR A 51 -4.25 -1.43 -1.67
N MET A 52 -3.26 -0.70 -2.17
CA MET A 52 -2.43 0.19 -1.35
C MET A 52 -2.01 1.43 -2.10
N GLN A 53 -1.58 2.43 -1.34
CA GLN A 53 -0.99 3.66 -1.84
C GLN A 53 0.32 3.93 -1.09
N GLN A 54 1.27 4.48 -1.81
CA GLN A 54 2.50 5.04 -1.28
C GLN A 54 2.55 6.52 -1.68
N ALA A 55 3.10 7.36 -0.82
CA ALA A 55 3.38 8.76 -1.11
C ALA A 55 4.64 9.21 -0.37
N ASN A 56 5.43 10.06 -1.02
CA ASN A 56 6.57 10.77 -0.44
C ASN A 56 6.78 12.09 -1.20
N PRO A 57 7.54 13.05 -0.64
CA PRO A 57 7.97 14.21 -1.41
C PRO A 57 8.80 13.79 -2.62
N ASP A 58 8.47 14.33 -3.80
CA ASP A 58 9.24 14.16 -5.04
C ASP A 58 10.58 14.93 -4.96
N ALA A 59 11.51 14.44 -4.14
CA ALA A 59 12.78 15.09 -3.80
C ALA A 59 13.99 14.13 -3.83
N GLY A 60 13.80 12.88 -4.23
CA GLY A 60 14.84 11.85 -4.17
C GLY A 60 15.80 11.86 -5.35
N ASP A 61 15.37 12.27 -6.54
CA ASP A 61 16.18 12.25 -7.77
C ASP A 61 16.18 13.61 -8.47
N ALA A 62 17.38 14.04 -8.91
CA ALA A 62 17.54 15.33 -9.59
C ALA A 62 17.14 15.31 -11.06
N THR A 63 17.05 14.14 -11.68
CA THR A 63 16.83 13.95 -13.13
C THR A 63 15.42 13.47 -13.45
N THR A 64 14.82 12.71 -12.57
CA THR A 64 13.45 12.18 -12.71
C THR A 64 12.53 12.68 -11.59
N SER A 65 11.28 12.91 -11.93
CA SER A 65 10.19 13.04 -10.97
C SER A 65 9.36 11.76 -10.97
N ASP A 66 8.77 11.45 -9.82
CA ASP A 66 7.92 10.29 -9.63
C ASP A 66 6.50 10.68 -9.22
N SER A 67 5.55 9.83 -9.56
CA SER A 67 4.19 9.92 -9.04
C SER A 67 4.10 9.23 -7.68
N ASP A 68 3.03 9.48 -6.92
CA ASP A 68 2.64 8.57 -5.84
C ASP A 68 2.51 7.13 -6.36
N GLY A 69 2.96 6.18 -5.55
CA GLY A 69 2.86 4.75 -5.83
C GLY A 69 1.45 4.22 -5.61
N LYS A 70 0.99 3.36 -6.51
CA LYS A 70 -0.27 2.61 -6.39
C LYS A 70 0.03 1.12 -6.51
N GLY A 71 -0.60 0.32 -5.63
CA GLY A 71 -0.22 -1.08 -5.55
C GLY A 71 -1.27 -2.01 -4.96
N ILE A 72 -0.82 -3.24 -4.79
CA ILE A 72 -1.62 -4.34 -4.26
C ILE A 72 -0.83 -5.09 -3.19
N TRP A 73 -1.55 -5.72 -2.28
CA TRP A 73 -0.97 -6.52 -1.22
C TRP A 73 -1.83 -7.73 -0.85
N VAL A 74 -1.21 -8.74 -0.25
CA VAL A 74 -1.86 -9.91 0.34
C VAL A 74 -1.27 -10.19 1.72
N ALA A 75 -2.05 -10.84 2.58
CA ALA A 75 -1.63 -11.27 3.91
C ALA A 75 -1.71 -12.79 4.05
N ASP A 76 -0.76 -13.36 4.75
CA ASP A 76 -0.77 -14.72 5.30
C ASP A 76 -0.43 -14.62 6.79
N GLY A 77 -1.49 -14.54 7.62
CA GLY A 77 -1.34 -14.20 9.03
C GLY A 77 -0.75 -12.81 9.25
N ASP A 78 0.40 -12.75 9.93
CA ASP A 78 1.16 -11.51 10.18
C ASP A 78 2.18 -11.17 9.07
N ARG A 79 2.31 -12.02 8.06
CA ARG A 79 3.18 -11.82 6.90
C ARG A 79 2.43 -11.12 5.78
N ILE A 80 3.00 -10.03 5.31
CA ILE A 80 2.44 -9.21 4.23
C ILE A 80 3.42 -9.20 3.07
N LYS A 81 2.87 -9.42 1.87
CA LYS A 81 3.61 -9.27 0.62
C LYS A 81 2.84 -8.34 -0.30
N GLY A 82 3.55 -7.56 -1.07
CA GLY A 82 2.91 -6.68 -2.02
C GLY A 82 3.90 -5.99 -2.93
N LYS A 83 3.34 -5.15 -3.77
CA LYS A 83 4.11 -4.28 -4.65
C LYS A 83 3.31 -3.03 -4.99
N TRP A 84 4.03 -1.97 -5.29
CA TRP A 84 3.45 -0.76 -5.85
C TRP A 84 4.32 -0.25 -7.00
N MET A 85 3.76 0.62 -7.82
CA MET A 85 4.40 1.18 -9.00
C MET A 85 4.26 2.69 -9.01
N GLU A 86 5.30 3.36 -9.47
CA GLU A 86 5.35 4.79 -9.80
C GLU A 86 5.57 4.99 -11.29
N ILE A 87 5.07 6.12 -11.79
CA ILE A 87 5.35 6.61 -13.14
C ILE A 87 6.48 7.62 -13.02
N LEU A 88 7.52 7.44 -13.84
CA LEU A 88 8.68 8.32 -13.88
C LEU A 88 8.57 9.31 -15.05
N ALA A 89 8.91 10.56 -14.81
CA ALA A 89 9.03 11.59 -15.82
C ALA A 89 10.40 12.27 -15.79
N ASP A 90 10.98 12.53 -16.94
CA ASP A 90 12.20 13.30 -17.07
C ASP A 90 11.95 14.77 -16.70
N ARG A 91 12.71 15.32 -15.74
CA ARG A 91 12.50 16.68 -15.22
C ARG A 91 12.81 17.78 -16.22
N THR A 92 13.65 17.51 -17.23
CA THR A 92 14.04 18.49 -18.25
C THR A 92 13.05 18.52 -19.41
N THR A 93 12.68 17.34 -19.91
CA THR A 93 11.81 17.23 -21.09
C THR A 93 10.33 17.11 -20.75
N HIS A 94 9.99 16.83 -19.50
CA HIS A 94 8.62 16.56 -19.00
C HIS A 94 7.93 15.40 -19.74
N LYS A 95 8.71 14.42 -20.20
CA LYS A 95 8.21 13.23 -20.90
C LYS A 95 8.25 12.01 -20.00
N PHE A 96 7.39 11.05 -20.31
CA PHE A 96 7.42 9.73 -19.70
C PHE A 96 8.81 9.12 -19.84
N ALA A 97 9.41 8.70 -18.72
CA ALA A 97 10.76 8.15 -18.65
C ALA A 97 10.77 6.64 -18.32
N GLY A 98 9.62 6.08 -17.95
CA GLY A 98 9.48 4.69 -17.55
C GLY A 98 8.71 4.53 -16.25
N THR A 99 8.89 3.40 -15.59
CA THR A 99 8.26 3.10 -14.30
C THR A 99 9.25 2.50 -13.31
N MET A 100 8.97 2.67 -12.03
CA MET A 100 9.62 1.92 -10.96
C MET A 100 8.56 1.05 -10.29
N GLU A 101 8.86 -0.22 -10.05
CA GLU A 101 8.06 -1.16 -9.26
C GLU A 101 8.86 -1.53 -8.02
N LEU A 102 8.29 -1.33 -6.83
CA LEU A 102 8.88 -1.78 -5.59
C LEU A 102 8.07 -2.95 -5.02
N SER A 103 8.72 -4.10 -4.87
CA SER A 103 8.17 -5.26 -4.17
C SER A 103 8.60 -5.25 -2.71
N PHE A 104 7.74 -5.71 -1.81
CA PHE A 104 8.06 -5.80 -0.39
C PHE A 104 7.53 -7.08 0.25
N GLU A 105 8.24 -7.53 1.28
CA GLU A 105 7.80 -8.55 2.22
C GLU A 105 8.04 -8.04 3.65
N MET A 106 7.03 -8.10 4.50
CA MET A 106 7.13 -7.59 5.87
C MET A 106 6.32 -8.44 6.86
N LYS A 107 6.65 -8.30 8.13
CA LYS A 107 5.90 -8.85 9.24
C LYS A 107 5.33 -7.71 10.08
N VAL A 108 4.02 -7.77 10.36
CA VAL A 108 3.30 -6.79 11.19
C VAL A 108 3.25 -7.25 12.63
N ASP A 109 3.51 -6.32 13.55
CA ASP A 109 3.37 -6.52 14.99
C ASP A 109 2.74 -5.26 15.61
N HIS A 110 1.47 -5.35 16.02
CA HIS A 110 0.70 -4.24 16.60
C HIS A 110 0.79 -2.94 15.78
N ASP A 111 1.57 -1.98 16.27
CA ASP A 111 1.74 -0.65 15.69
C ASP A 111 3.02 -0.51 14.86
N GLY A 112 3.73 -1.60 14.62
CA GLY A 112 4.95 -1.67 13.84
C GLY A 112 4.90 -2.71 12.74
N PHE A 113 5.76 -2.55 11.74
CA PHE A 113 6.16 -3.62 10.85
C PHE A 113 7.66 -3.53 10.55
N ALA A 114 8.26 -4.67 10.21
CA ALA A 114 9.61 -4.76 9.71
C ALA A 114 9.69 -5.77 8.57
N GLY A 115 10.55 -5.50 7.59
CA GLY A 115 10.72 -6.34 6.42
C GLY A 115 11.78 -5.83 5.47
N THR A 116 11.59 -6.11 4.19
CA THR A 116 12.48 -5.67 3.12
C THR A 116 11.70 -5.17 1.92
N SER A 117 12.30 -4.26 1.16
CA SER A 117 11.83 -3.75 -0.12
C SER A 117 12.91 -3.94 -1.19
N ALA A 118 12.49 -4.11 -2.46
CA ALA A 118 13.37 -4.26 -3.60
C ALA A 118 12.79 -3.55 -4.83
N PRO A 119 13.42 -2.47 -5.34
CA PRO A 119 12.95 -1.78 -6.53
C PRO A 119 13.43 -2.47 -7.82
N ARG A 120 12.62 -2.31 -8.87
CA ARG A 120 12.92 -2.67 -10.26
C ARG A 120 12.53 -1.51 -11.16
N TYR A 121 13.36 -1.20 -12.14
CA TYR A 121 13.18 -0.08 -13.04
C TYR A 121 12.89 -0.57 -14.45
N PHE A 122 12.00 0.10 -15.16
CA PHE A 122 11.58 -0.25 -16.50
C PHE A 122 11.63 0.98 -17.41
N ASP A 123 12.10 0.82 -18.64
CA ASP A 123 12.12 1.88 -19.64
C ASP A 123 10.71 2.15 -20.24
N ILE A 124 10.66 3.09 -21.19
CA ILE A 124 9.42 3.49 -21.88
C ILE A 124 8.77 2.36 -22.70
N ALA A 125 9.51 1.30 -23.02
CA ALA A 125 9.02 0.11 -23.71
C ALA A 125 8.60 -1.02 -22.75
N GLY A 126 8.73 -0.79 -21.43
CA GLY A 126 8.44 -1.78 -20.38
C GLY A 126 9.53 -2.83 -20.21
N LYS A 127 10.73 -2.61 -20.79
CA LYS A 127 11.89 -3.49 -20.58
C LYS A 127 12.57 -3.14 -19.26
N GLU A 128 12.88 -4.15 -18.44
CA GLU A 128 13.64 -3.97 -17.21
C GLU A 128 15.05 -3.44 -17.51
N THR A 129 15.42 -2.36 -16.85
CA THR A 129 16.71 -1.67 -17.00
C THR A 129 17.60 -1.79 -15.76
N GLY A 130 17.04 -2.15 -14.63
CA GLY A 130 17.77 -2.33 -13.39
C GLY A 130 16.92 -2.89 -12.26
N SER A 131 17.59 -3.46 -11.28
CA SER A 131 17.00 -3.92 -10.02
C SER A 131 18.03 -3.84 -8.91
N GLU A 132 17.56 -3.70 -7.68
CA GLU A 132 18.42 -3.66 -6.50
C GLU A 132 18.12 -4.85 -5.58
N LYS A 133 19.08 -5.15 -4.70
CA LYS A 133 18.91 -6.19 -3.68
C LYS A 133 17.91 -5.70 -2.63
N PRO A 134 17.18 -6.63 -1.99
CA PRO A 134 16.30 -6.27 -0.88
C PRO A 134 17.04 -5.54 0.24
N THR A 135 16.45 -4.43 0.69
CA THR A 135 16.97 -3.58 1.77
C THR A 135 15.96 -3.48 2.91
N PRO A 136 16.38 -3.15 4.14
CA PRO A 136 15.48 -3.04 5.27
C PRO A 136 14.39 -1.99 5.08
N LEU A 137 13.15 -2.37 5.42
CA LEU A 137 11.96 -1.53 5.44
C LEU A 137 11.29 -1.63 6.79
N THR A 138 10.97 -0.52 7.43
CA THR A 138 10.21 -0.50 8.69
C THR A 138 9.07 0.50 8.62
N GLY A 139 8.05 0.30 9.44
CA GLY A 139 6.94 1.24 9.52
C GLY A 139 6.33 1.32 10.91
N LYS A 140 5.75 2.48 11.19
CA LYS A 140 5.00 2.77 12.41
C LYS A 140 3.59 3.21 12.04
N ARG A 141 2.59 2.61 12.68
CA ARG A 141 1.17 2.94 12.46
C ARG A 141 0.88 4.39 12.87
N LEU A 142 0.10 5.09 12.06
CA LEU A 142 -0.51 6.36 12.45
C LEU A 142 -1.76 6.08 13.28
N THR A 143 -1.78 6.57 14.51
CA THR A 143 -2.90 6.42 15.45
C THR A 143 -3.41 7.77 15.90
N LEU A 144 -4.67 7.86 16.27
CA LEU A 144 -5.20 9.02 16.98
C LEU A 144 -4.70 8.99 18.44
N PRO A 145 -4.54 10.16 19.08
CA PRO A 145 -4.17 10.28 20.49
C PRO A 145 -5.29 9.75 21.42
#